data_7291c86fb52791f786cb00b8405dc729
#
_entry.id   7291c86fb52791f786cb00b8405dc729
#
_cell.length_a   1.000
_cell.length_b   1.000
_cell.length_c   1.000
_cell.angle_alpha   90.00
_cell.angle_beta   90.00
_cell.angle_gamma   90.00
#
_symmetry.space_group_name_H-M   'P 1'
#
loop_
_entity.id
_entity.type
_entity.pdbx_description
1 polymer ?
#
loop_
_entity_poly.entity_id
_entity_poly.type
_entity_poly.pdbx_seq_one_letter_code
_entity_poly.pdbx_strand_id
1 'polypeptide(L)'
;MSTPHEPTTPHAPRPDDGHPHGTQAWTVAAPQTVEVPTARALAVRFTSGTVEVVGDAARADGVTVEVLDPGPRPVHVVLEDGALRVGRHPRGGLGGLLEGLRTAREDGAVAVRVTVPAALPVDVAVVSARVELTGTAAGTAVKTVGGDVIAQGAAGPLTVRTVSGGVEVTDHRGDLAVDGVSGRLSVAGALGRVAVHTVSGAVEVRAQGTTPLLTARSVSGAVAVSLDPGTPVNLRARSVSGRVELDGAVQPSTSTRGVVVELAEAGAAAYVSASTVSGTTSVRRA
;
A
#
# COMPACT_ATOMS: atom_id res chain seq x y z
N MET A 1 12.30 -51.61 44.46
CA MET A 1 12.09 -50.21 44.80
C MET A 1 12.40 -49.42 43.56
N SER A 2 11.36 -49.12 42.78
CA SER A 2 11.46 -48.35 41.52
C SER A 2 11.10 -46.90 41.81
N THR A 3 11.98 -45.99 41.50
CA THR A 3 11.78 -44.55 41.58
C THR A 3 10.88 -44.08 40.41
N PRO A 4 9.92 -43.21 40.65
CA PRO A 4 9.06 -42.67 39.59
C PRO A 4 9.81 -41.62 38.76
N HIS A 5 9.67 -41.69 37.44
CA HIS A 5 10.15 -40.74 36.46
C HIS A 5 9.25 -39.50 36.47
N GLU A 6 9.80 -38.33 36.79
CA GLU A 6 9.13 -37.04 36.72
C GLU A 6 8.98 -36.60 35.25
N PRO A 7 7.81 -36.09 34.84
CA PRO A 7 7.63 -35.59 33.47
C PRO A 7 8.37 -34.26 33.30
N THR A 8 9.30 -34.22 32.36
CA THR A 8 10.01 -33.01 31.95
C THR A 8 9.04 -32.06 31.26
N THR A 9 8.74 -30.94 31.90
CA THR A 9 7.99 -29.81 31.31
C THR A 9 8.78 -29.20 30.15
N PRO A 10 8.18 -28.94 28.99
CA PRO A 10 8.90 -28.27 27.90
C PRO A 10 9.30 -26.86 28.33
N HIS A 11 10.60 -26.63 28.35
CA HIS A 11 11.22 -25.36 28.72
C HIS A 11 10.91 -24.33 27.62
N ALA A 12 10.19 -23.26 27.98
CA ALA A 12 10.03 -22.10 27.09
C ALA A 12 11.42 -21.53 26.74
N PRO A 13 11.70 -21.18 25.47
CA PRO A 13 12.97 -20.63 25.09
C PRO A 13 13.22 -19.31 25.85
N ARG A 14 14.33 -19.22 26.57
CA ARG A 14 14.79 -18.00 27.20
C ARG A 14 15.20 -16.99 26.12
N PRO A 15 14.92 -15.70 26.32
CA PRO A 15 15.48 -14.66 25.44
C PRO A 15 17.02 -14.73 25.53
N ASP A 16 17.66 -14.59 24.38
CA ASP A 16 19.13 -14.61 24.25
C ASP A 16 19.70 -13.32 24.88
N ASP A 17 20.36 -13.43 26.03
CA ASP A 17 20.84 -12.34 26.88
C ASP A 17 22.12 -11.65 26.37
N GLY A 18 22.34 -11.61 25.05
CA GLY A 18 23.61 -11.21 24.46
C GLY A 18 23.67 -9.92 23.64
N HIS A 19 22.61 -9.06 23.58
CA HIS A 19 22.63 -7.87 22.72
C HIS A 19 22.60 -6.57 23.53
N PRO A 20 23.57 -5.66 23.34
CA PRO A 20 23.52 -4.32 23.92
C PRO A 20 22.44 -3.49 23.24
N HIS A 21 21.60 -2.83 24.04
CA HIS A 21 20.53 -1.91 23.67
C HIS A 21 19.24 -2.54 23.11
N GLY A 22 18.46 -3.25 23.95
CA GLY A 22 17.02 -3.41 23.76
C GLY A 22 16.52 -4.14 22.51
N THR A 23 17.35 -4.92 21.82
CA THR A 23 16.95 -5.72 20.67
C THR A 23 16.27 -7.01 21.11
N GLN A 24 15.03 -7.23 20.68
CA GLN A 24 14.32 -8.50 20.84
C GLN A 24 14.17 -9.14 19.45
N ALA A 25 14.45 -10.44 19.35
CA ALA A 25 14.39 -11.17 18.09
C ALA A 25 13.72 -12.53 18.28
N TRP A 26 12.83 -12.87 17.36
CA TRP A 26 12.16 -14.16 17.28
C TRP A 26 12.41 -14.77 15.90
N THR A 27 12.66 -16.06 15.87
CA THR A 27 12.79 -16.84 14.63
C THR A 27 11.64 -17.83 14.56
N VAL A 28 10.76 -17.65 13.58
CA VAL A 28 9.54 -18.42 13.42
C VAL A 28 9.67 -19.38 12.25
N ALA A 29 9.79 -20.66 12.53
CA ALA A 29 9.96 -21.74 11.55
C ALA A 29 8.69 -22.59 11.32
N ALA A 30 7.64 -22.34 12.10
CA ALA A 30 6.33 -23.00 11.99
C ALA A 30 5.23 -21.97 12.27
N PRO A 31 3.97 -22.23 11.93
CA PRO A 31 2.87 -21.33 12.27
C PRO A 31 2.88 -20.96 13.75
N GLN A 32 2.96 -19.67 14.04
CA GLN A 32 3.11 -19.14 15.39
C GLN A 32 2.67 -17.68 15.46
N THR A 33 2.17 -17.27 16.62
CA THR A 33 1.88 -15.89 16.97
C THR A 33 2.99 -15.32 17.86
N VAL A 34 3.47 -14.13 17.54
CA VAL A 34 4.43 -13.35 18.31
C VAL A 34 3.76 -12.08 18.78
N GLU A 35 3.71 -11.88 20.10
CA GLU A 35 3.21 -10.64 20.70
C GLU A 35 4.38 -9.72 21.03
N VAL A 36 4.31 -8.48 20.53
CA VAL A 36 5.30 -7.43 20.78
C VAL A 36 4.63 -6.32 21.58
N PRO A 37 5.02 -6.08 22.84
CA PRO A 37 4.28 -5.19 23.74
C PRO A 37 4.22 -3.74 23.26
N THR A 38 5.29 -3.24 22.65
CA THR A 38 5.38 -1.86 22.18
C THR A 38 6.20 -1.78 20.91
N ALA A 39 5.69 -1.03 19.93
CA ALA A 39 6.44 -0.66 18.73
C ALA A 39 6.08 0.77 18.33
N ARG A 40 6.99 1.48 17.68
CA ARG A 40 6.80 2.84 17.17
C ARG A 40 6.63 2.87 15.65
N ALA A 41 7.03 1.84 14.97
CA ALA A 41 6.88 1.67 13.54
C ALA A 41 6.94 0.18 13.15
N LEU A 42 6.24 -0.19 12.07
CA LEU A 42 6.30 -1.51 11.48
C LEU A 42 6.98 -1.45 10.11
N ALA A 43 7.92 -2.36 9.87
CA ALA A 43 8.51 -2.60 8.57
C ALA A 43 8.39 -4.08 8.18
N VAL A 44 7.69 -4.35 7.06
CA VAL A 44 7.49 -5.72 6.55
C VAL A 44 8.24 -5.89 5.23
N ARG A 45 9.02 -6.96 5.12
CA ARG A 45 9.87 -7.23 3.95
C ARG A 45 9.80 -8.68 3.53
N PHE A 46 9.16 -8.97 2.39
CA PHE A 46 9.07 -10.33 1.84
C PHE A 46 9.25 -10.34 0.33
N THR A 47 9.64 -11.49 -0.19
CA THR A 47 9.81 -11.68 -1.63
C THR A 47 8.49 -12.13 -2.27
N SER A 48 7.79 -13.10 -1.68
CA SER A 48 6.57 -13.69 -2.24
C SER A 48 5.62 -14.15 -1.14
N GLY A 49 4.34 -14.30 -1.48
CA GLY A 49 3.29 -14.78 -0.57
C GLY A 49 2.19 -13.76 -0.33
N THR A 50 1.66 -13.71 0.87
CA THR A 50 0.60 -12.78 1.30
C THR A 50 1.00 -12.07 2.58
N VAL A 51 0.87 -10.76 2.57
CA VAL A 51 1.09 -9.90 3.73
C VAL A 51 -0.20 -9.15 4.01
N GLU A 52 -0.79 -9.41 5.15
CA GLU A 52 -1.97 -8.71 5.64
C GLU A 52 -1.57 -7.82 6.82
N VAL A 53 -1.94 -6.54 6.77
CA VAL A 53 -1.74 -5.59 7.88
C VAL A 53 -3.09 -5.03 8.29
N VAL A 54 -3.44 -5.24 9.54
CA VAL A 54 -4.71 -4.80 10.12
C VAL A 54 -4.45 -3.72 11.16
N GLY A 55 -4.91 -2.50 10.90
CA GLY A 55 -4.92 -1.41 11.85
C GLY A 55 -6.15 -1.51 12.77
N ASP A 56 -5.91 -1.73 14.04
CA ASP A 56 -6.96 -1.82 15.07
C ASP A 56 -7.05 -0.49 15.82
N ALA A 57 -8.18 0.19 15.66
CA ALA A 57 -8.44 1.47 16.32
C ALA A 57 -8.69 1.34 17.84
N ALA A 58 -9.07 0.16 18.31
CA ALA A 58 -9.26 -0.12 19.73
C ALA A 58 -7.94 -0.46 20.45
N ARG A 59 -6.90 -0.78 19.70
CA ARG A 59 -5.58 -1.12 20.23
C ARG A 59 -4.76 0.15 20.46
N ALA A 60 -4.39 0.41 21.71
CA ALA A 60 -3.55 1.54 22.07
C ALA A 60 -2.06 1.26 21.80
N ASP A 61 -1.60 0.05 22.15
CA ASP A 61 -0.20 -0.38 22.09
C ASP A 61 -0.10 -1.85 21.65
N GLY A 62 1.13 -2.26 21.37
CA GLY A 62 1.46 -3.63 21.03
C GLY A 62 1.16 -3.99 19.57
N VAL A 63 1.88 -4.98 19.09
CA VAL A 63 1.73 -5.55 17.75
C VAL A 63 1.65 -7.06 17.85
N THR A 64 0.67 -7.65 17.19
CA THR A 64 0.55 -9.11 17.04
C THR A 64 1.03 -9.50 15.66
N VAL A 65 2.03 -10.36 15.58
CA VAL A 65 2.52 -10.93 14.32
C VAL A 65 2.12 -12.40 14.27
N GLU A 66 1.17 -12.73 13.41
CA GLU A 66 0.73 -14.09 13.15
C GLU A 66 1.42 -14.61 11.89
N VAL A 67 2.36 -15.51 12.03
CA VAL A 67 2.95 -16.23 10.91
C VAL A 67 2.06 -17.44 10.64
N LEU A 68 1.23 -17.35 9.60
CA LEU A 68 0.27 -18.40 9.23
C LEU A 68 0.98 -19.53 8.47
N ASP A 69 1.91 -19.16 7.62
CA ASP A 69 2.80 -20.08 6.91
C ASP A 69 4.17 -19.43 6.70
N PRO A 70 5.22 -19.90 7.35
CA PRO A 70 6.56 -19.38 7.13
C PRO A 70 7.16 -19.83 5.80
N GLY A 71 6.62 -20.86 5.14
CA GLY A 71 7.24 -21.50 3.98
C GLY A 71 8.53 -22.25 4.31
N PRO A 72 9.44 -22.43 3.35
CA PRO A 72 10.63 -23.27 3.52
C PRO A 72 11.74 -22.63 4.39
N ARG A 73 11.67 -21.33 4.65
CA ARG A 73 12.65 -20.59 5.46
C ARG A 73 11.96 -19.86 6.60
N PRO A 74 12.58 -19.72 7.76
CA PRO A 74 11.98 -19.05 8.90
C PRO A 74 11.73 -17.56 8.62
N VAL A 75 10.73 -17.03 9.30
CA VAL A 75 10.43 -15.60 9.39
C VAL A 75 11.13 -15.05 10.62
N HIS A 76 11.82 -13.93 10.48
CA HIS A 76 12.42 -13.19 11.56
C HIS A 76 11.55 -12.00 11.95
N VAL A 77 11.26 -11.90 13.23
CA VAL A 77 10.59 -10.75 13.84
C VAL A 77 11.61 -10.10 14.76
N VAL A 78 11.97 -8.85 14.49
CA VAL A 78 13.03 -8.14 15.22
C VAL A 78 12.51 -6.78 15.65
N LEU A 79 12.54 -6.53 16.95
CA LEU A 79 12.30 -5.21 17.54
C LEU A 79 13.64 -4.58 17.91
N GLU A 80 13.95 -3.46 17.30
CA GLU A 80 15.18 -2.70 17.52
C GLU A 80 14.84 -1.21 17.57
N ASP A 81 15.18 -0.53 18.64
CA ASP A 81 14.92 0.91 18.85
C ASP A 81 13.45 1.31 18.65
N GLY A 82 12.50 0.42 18.96
CA GLY A 82 11.08 0.61 18.76
C GLY A 82 10.61 0.38 17.31
N ALA A 83 11.48 0.05 16.38
CA ALA A 83 11.13 -0.37 15.03
C ALA A 83 10.95 -1.88 14.96
N LEU A 84 9.74 -2.34 14.69
CA LEU A 84 9.44 -3.76 14.47
C LEU A 84 9.69 -4.11 13.01
N ARG A 85 10.57 -5.05 12.76
CA ARG A 85 10.87 -5.58 11.44
C ARG A 85 10.40 -7.01 11.32
N VAL A 86 9.63 -7.31 10.29
CA VAL A 86 9.13 -8.65 9.97
C VAL A 86 9.59 -9.04 8.58
N GLY A 87 10.34 -10.12 8.45
CA GLY A 87 10.89 -10.51 7.15
C GLY A 87 11.79 -11.73 7.23
N ARG A 88 12.42 -12.06 6.10
CA ARG A 88 13.36 -13.19 6.01
C ARG A 88 14.80 -12.83 6.37
N HIS A 89 15.14 -11.56 6.35
CA HIS A 89 16.47 -11.07 6.63
C HIS A 89 16.46 -10.06 7.77
N PRO A 90 17.17 -10.29 8.86
CA PRO A 90 17.17 -9.41 10.04
C PRO A 90 17.83 -8.05 9.77
N ARG A 91 18.67 -7.93 8.75
CA ARG A 91 19.34 -6.68 8.36
C ARG A 91 18.82 -6.20 7.02
N GLY A 92 17.77 -5.37 7.03
CA GLY A 92 17.18 -4.77 5.85
C GLY A 92 17.77 -3.41 5.50
N GLY A 93 18.59 -3.36 4.44
CA GLY A 93 18.91 -2.13 3.71
C GLY A 93 18.32 -2.22 2.29
N LEU A 94 18.36 -1.12 1.52
CA LEU A 94 17.97 -1.11 0.09
C LEU A 94 18.74 -2.16 -0.76
N GLY A 95 19.93 -2.60 -0.31
CA GLY A 95 20.68 -3.70 -0.91
C GLY A 95 20.01 -5.08 -0.77
N GLY A 96 19.20 -5.31 0.25
CA GLY A 96 18.47 -6.57 0.44
C GLY A 96 17.36 -6.83 -0.57
N LEU A 97 16.79 -5.78 -1.18
CA LEU A 97 15.77 -5.93 -2.24
C LEU A 97 16.36 -6.49 -3.54
N LEU A 98 17.58 -6.07 -3.91
CA LEU A 98 18.27 -6.59 -5.11
C LEU A 98 18.80 -8.01 -4.89
N GLU A 99 19.22 -8.34 -3.69
CA GLU A 99 19.63 -9.70 -3.31
C GLU A 99 18.41 -10.64 -3.23
N GLY A 100 17.27 -10.15 -2.74
CA GLY A 100 16.00 -10.87 -2.74
C GLY A 100 15.49 -11.27 -4.13
N LEU A 101 15.80 -10.50 -5.18
CA LEU A 101 15.48 -10.87 -6.57
C LEU A 101 16.26 -12.10 -7.06
N ARG A 102 17.47 -12.33 -6.55
CA ARG A 102 18.28 -13.50 -6.89
C ARG A 102 17.85 -14.75 -6.12
N THR A 103 17.35 -14.59 -4.91
CA THR A 103 16.92 -15.68 -4.01
C THR A 103 15.41 -15.90 -4.01
N ALA A 104 14.64 -15.13 -4.77
CA ALA A 104 13.18 -15.15 -4.80
C ALA A 104 12.57 -16.55 -5.06
N ARG A 105 13.25 -17.40 -5.82
CA ARG A 105 12.82 -18.78 -6.09
C ARG A 105 13.06 -19.73 -4.92
N GLU A 106 14.03 -19.43 -4.06
CA GLU A 106 14.40 -20.27 -2.93
C GLU A 106 13.66 -19.88 -1.64
N ASP A 107 13.20 -18.63 -1.54
CA ASP A 107 12.53 -18.12 -0.35
C ASP A 107 11.14 -18.71 -0.13
N GLY A 108 10.46 -19.18 -1.19
CA GLY A 108 9.09 -19.68 -1.12
C GLY A 108 8.08 -18.62 -0.72
N ALA A 109 6.80 -18.95 -0.77
CA ALA A 109 5.73 -18.08 -0.33
C ALA A 109 5.66 -18.02 1.20
N VAL A 110 5.20 -16.89 1.72
CA VAL A 110 4.91 -16.69 3.14
C VAL A 110 3.47 -16.22 3.31
N ALA A 111 2.82 -16.56 4.39
CA ALA A 111 1.55 -15.96 4.79
C ALA A 111 1.69 -15.38 6.20
N VAL A 112 1.59 -14.05 6.29
CA VAL A 112 1.75 -13.31 7.54
C VAL A 112 0.63 -12.29 7.68
N ARG A 113 0.00 -12.28 8.86
CA ARG A 113 -0.91 -11.23 9.31
C ARG A 113 -0.27 -10.46 10.44
N VAL A 114 -0.32 -9.13 10.37
CA VAL A 114 0.21 -8.23 11.40
C VAL A 114 -0.89 -7.29 11.85
N THR A 115 -1.31 -7.42 13.11
CA THR A 115 -2.27 -6.52 13.72
C THR A 115 -1.53 -5.44 14.52
N VAL A 116 -1.79 -4.18 14.19
CA VAL A 116 -1.11 -3.01 14.77
C VAL A 116 -2.12 -2.01 15.31
N PRO A 117 -1.74 -1.13 16.24
CA PRO A 117 -2.51 0.08 16.49
C PRO A 117 -2.74 0.86 15.19
N ALA A 118 -3.96 1.32 14.92
CA ALA A 118 -4.25 2.04 13.67
C ALA A 118 -3.33 3.26 13.45
N ALA A 119 -2.90 3.90 14.52
CA ALA A 119 -2.00 5.07 14.51
C ALA A 119 -0.50 4.70 14.37
N LEU A 120 -0.15 3.42 14.15
CA LEU A 120 1.24 3.00 13.96
C LEU A 120 1.68 3.21 12.51
N PRO A 121 2.80 3.89 12.22
CA PRO A 121 3.37 3.97 10.88
C PRO A 121 3.78 2.62 10.32
N VAL A 122 3.42 2.36 9.05
CA VAL A 122 3.62 1.06 8.38
C VAL A 122 4.41 1.25 7.08
N ASP A 123 5.49 0.49 6.91
CA ASP A 123 6.25 0.40 5.66
C ASP A 123 6.32 -1.06 5.20
N VAL A 124 5.68 -1.36 4.07
CA VAL A 124 5.67 -2.70 3.46
C VAL A 124 6.46 -2.66 2.17
N ALA A 125 7.44 -3.54 2.00
CA ALA A 125 8.11 -3.71 0.73
C ALA A 125 8.19 -5.19 0.36
N VAL A 126 7.62 -5.51 -0.79
CA VAL A 126 7.53 -6.88 -1.30
C VAL A 126 7.98 -6.95 -2.76
N VAL A 127 8.28 -8.12 -3.26
CA VAL A 127 8.61 -8.30 -4.68
C VAL A 127 7.39 -8.79 -5.44
N SER A 128 6.82 -9.93 -5.07
CA SER A 128 5.67 -10.55 -5.74
C SER A 128 4.61 -11.06 -4.76
N ALA A 129 4.61 -10.52 -3.54
CA ALA A 129 3.60 -10.84 -2.54
C ALA A 129 2.37 -9.95 -2.73
N ARG A 130 1.20 -10.51 -2.47
CA ARG A 130 -0.05 -9.75 -2.31
C ARG A 130 -0.01 -9.00 -0.97
N VAL A 131 -0.39 -7.74 -0.99
CA VAL A 131 -0.44 -6.88 0.19
C VAL A 131 -1.88 -6.45 0.43
N GLU A 132 -2.38 -6.74 1.61
CA GLU A 132 -3.71 -6.33 2.06
C GLU A 132 -3.57 -5.43 3.29
N LEU A 133 -4.12 -4.22 3.22
CA LEU A 133 -4.10 -3.23 4.29
C LEU A 133 -5.53 -2.93 4.70
N THR A 134 -5.83 -2.98 5.98
CA THR A 134 -7.15 -2.64 6.48
C THR A 134 -7.04 -1.71 7.68
N GLY A 135 -7.77 -0.60 7.69
CA GLY A 135 -7.96 0.23 8.89
C GLY A 135 -6.72 0.97 9.41
N THR A 136 -5.63 1.07 8.65
CA THR A 136 -4.46 1.88 9.06
C THR A 136 -4.80 3.36 9.05
N ALA A 137 -4.36 4.12 10.07
CA ALA A 137 -4.68 5.55 10.20
C ALA A 137 -3.46 6.47 10.34
N ALA A 138 -2.26 5.92 10.32
CA ALA A 138 -1.01 6.68 10.26
C ALA A 138 -0.39 6.62 8.86
N GLY A 139 0.77 7.25 8.69
CA GLY A 139 1.52 7.19 7.44
C GLY A 139 1.82 5.74 7.02
N THR A 140 1.26 5.34 5.88
CA THR A 140 1.44 3.98 5.34
C THR A 140 2.15 4.06 3.99
N ALA A 141 3.22 3.29 3.84
CA ALA A 141 3.96 3.19 2.60
C ALA A 141 4.03 1.73 2.11
N VAL A 142 3.68 1.50 0.85
CA VAL A 142 3.77 0.18 0.20
C VAL A 142 4.63 0.27 -1.04
N LYS A 143 5.56 -0.65 -1.18
CA LYS A 143 6.41 -0.81 -2.38
C LYS A 143 6.32 -2.25 -2.85
N THR A 144 5.93 -2.45 -4.10
CA THR A 144 5.89 -3.78 -4.72
C THR A 144 6.49 -3.76 -6.13
N VAL A 145 6.98 -4.88 -6.59
CA VAL A 145 7.40 -5.02 -7.99
C VAL A 145 6.29 -5.66 -8.81
N GLY A 146 5.70 -6.77 -8.37
CA GLY A 146 4.74 -7.53 -9.15
C GLY A 146 3.49 -8.02 -8.38
N GLY A 147 3.39 -7.71 -7.08
CA GLY A 147 2.25 -8.11 -6.26
C GLY A 147 1.13 -7.07 -6.28
N ASP A 148 -0.10 -7.52 -6.14
CA ASP A 148 -1.25 -6.64 -6.00
C ASP A 148 -1.31 -6.00 -4.61
N VAL A 149 -1.80 -4.79 -4.55
CA VAL A 149 -2.01 -4.03 -3.32
C VAL A 149 -3.49 -3.70 -3.17
N ILE A 150 -4.09 -4.13 -2.08
CA ILE A 150 -5.47 -3.82 -1.69
C ILE A 150 -5.41 -3.05 -0.38
N ALA A 151 -5.95 -1.85 -0.36
CA ALA A 151 -6.06 -1.04 0.85
C ALA A 151 -7.53 -0.66 1.08
N GLN A 152 -8.06 -1.00 2.24
CA GLN A 152 -9.45 -0.74 2.59
C GLN A 152 -9.58 0.02 3.90
N GLY A 153 -10.39 1.07 3.91
CA GLY A 153 -10.68 1.86 5.11
C GLY A 153 -9.46 2.53 5.72
N ALA A 154 -8.40 2.72 4.93
CA ALA A 154 -7.20 3.39 5.41
C ALA A 154 -7.44 4.90 5.56
N ALA A 155 -6.81 5.51 6.57
CA ALA A 155 -6.86 6.93 6.81
C ALA A 155 -5.44 7.54 6.87
N GLY A 156 -5.33 8.87 6.75
CA GLY A 156 -4.05 9.57 6.76
C GLY A 156 -3.25 9.42 5.45
N PRO A 157 -1.96 9.71 5.45
CA PRO A 157 -1.13 9.63 4.26
C PRO A 157 -0.88 8.19 3.81
N LEU A 158 -1.26 7.85 2.58
CA LEU A 158 -0.98 6.56 1.95
C LEU A 158 -0.12 6.75 0.69
N THR A 159 1.01 6.07 0.62
CA THR A 159 1.87 6.05 -0.56
C THR A 159 2.03 4.63 -1.08
N VAL A 160 1.70 4.40 -2.35
CA VAL A 160 1.87 3.09 -3.00
C VAL A 160 2.77 3.25 -4.22
N ARG A 161 3.79 2.41 -4.33
CA ARG A 161 4.64 2.33 -5.52
C ARG A 161 4.67 0.90 -6.04
N THR A 162 4.32 0.74 -7.31
CA THR A 162 4.29 -0.57 -7.98
C THR A 162 4.97 -0.51 -9.33
N VAL A 163 5.55 -1.62 -9.78
CA VAL A 163 6.04 -1.73 -11.16
C VAL A 163 4.97 -2.41 -12.02
N SER A 164 4.42 -3.54 -11.60
CA SER A 164 3.47 -4.31 -12.43
C SER A 164 2.41 -5.04 -11.62
N GLY A 165 1.92 -4.45 -10.56
CA GLY A 165 0.78 -4.98 -9.79
C GLY A 165 -0.43 -4.08 -9.89
N GLY A 166 -1.61 -4.63 -9.70
CA GLY A 166 -2.83 -3.88 -9.50
C GLY A 166 -2.80 -3.15 -8.15
N VAL A 167 -3.38 -1.94 -8.11
CA VAL A 167 -3.59 -1.21 -6.86
C VAL A 167 -5.07 -0.88 -6.75
N GLU A 168 -5.67 -1.33 -5.67
CA GLU A 168 -7.05 -1.06 -5.33
C GLU A 168 -7.11 -0.41 -3.95
N VAL A 169 -7.60 0.82 -3.89
CA VAL A 169 -7.77 1.58 -2.65
C VAL A 169 -9.24 1.94 -2.51
N THR A 170 -9.88 1.46 -1.47
CA THR A 170 -11.31 1.72 -1.19
C THR A 170 -11.50 2.34 0.18
N ASP A 171 -12.50 3.22 0.29
CA ASP A 171 -12.87 3.90 1.54
C ASP A 171 -11.71 4.65 2.20
N HIS A 172 -10.77 5.17 1.40
CA HIS A 172 -9.63 5.92 1.91
C HIS A 172 -10.03 7.33 2.34
N ARG A 173 -9.43 7.80 3.44
CA ARG A 173 -9.64 9.16 3.95
C ARG A 173 -8.30 9.84 4.20
N GLY A 174 -7.96 10.82 3.37
CA GLY A 174 -6.72 11.58 3.50
C GLY A 174 -5.93 11.71 2.21
N ASP A 175 -4.64 12.02 2.34
CA ASP A 175 -3.75 12.23 1.21
C ASP A 175 -3.31 10.89 0.63
N LEU A 176 -3.27 10.80 -0.71
CA LEU A 176 -2.91 9.60 -1.43
C LEU A 176 -1.92 9.87 -2.56
N ALA A 177 -0.85 9.09 -2.62
CA ALA A 177 0.08 9.07 -3.75
C ALA A 177 0.22 7.63 -4.27
N VAL A 178 -0.06 7.41 -5.56
CA VAL A 178 0.12 6.13 -6.22
C VAL A 178 0.98 6.31 -7.47
N ASP A 179 2.14 5.66 -7.49
CA ASP A 179 3.05 5.64 -8.62
C ASP A 179 3.14 4.21 -9.17
N GLY A 180 2.73 4.01 -10.43
CA GLY A 180 2.77 2.72 -11.12
C GLY A 180 3.53 2.80 -12.44
N VAL A 181 4.03 1.67 -12.92
CA VAL A 181 4.55 1.58 -14.29
C VAL A 181 3.51 0.89 -15.17
N SER A 182 3.02 -0.27 -14.77
CA SER A 182 1.96 -0.99 -15.46
C SER A 182 1.01 -1.64 -14.46
N GLY A 183 -0.25 -1.75 -14.82
CA GLY A 183 -1.30 -2.28 -13.96
C GLY A 183 -2.49 -1.32 -13.87
N ARG A 184 -3.58 -1.82 -13.32
CA ARG A 184 -4.76 -1.01 -13.05
C ARG A 184 -4.60 -0.33 -11.70
N LEU A 185 -4.84 0.98 -11.66
CA LEU A 185 -4.84 1.78 -10.43
C LEU A 185 -6.27 2.26 -10.19
N SER A 186 -6.92 1.75 -9.16
CA SER A 186 -8.29 2.11 -8.76
C SER A 186 -8.28 2.71 -7.36
N VAL A 187 -8.83 3.89 -7.23
CA VAL A 187 -8.85 4.63 -5.96
C VAL A 187 -10.26 5.17 -5.71
N ALA A 188 -10.78 4.96 -4.51
CA ALA A 188 -12.07 5.50 -4.09
C ALA A 188 -12.04 5.94 -2.61
N GLY A 189 -12.72 7.04 -2.31
CA GLY A 189 -12.89 7.51 -0.94
C GLY A 189 -13.06 9.02 -0.78
N ALA A 190 -13.07 9.47 0.47
CA ALA A 190 -13.07 10.88 0.85
C ALA A 190 -11.61 11.41 0.83
N LEU A 191 -11.16 11.77 -0.35
CA LEU A 191 -9.76 12.01 -0.65
C LEU A 191 -9.35 13.46 -0.33
N GLY A 192 -8.19 13.63 0.27
CA GLY A 192 -7.51 14.91 0.43
C GLY A 192 -6.75 15.29 -0.85
N ARG A 193 -5.44 15.40 -0.77
CA ARG A 193 -4.58 15.57 -1.94
C ARG A 193 -4.33 14.23 -2.60
N VAL A 194 -4.63 14.13 -3.90
CA VAL A 194 -4.46 12.90 -4.67
C VAL A 194 -3.46 13.09 -5.80
N ALA A 195 -2.48 12.22 -5.88
CA ALA A 195 -1.57 12.11 -7.01
C ALA A 195 -1.49 10.65 -7.48
N VAL A 196 -1.99 10.37 -8.69
CA VAL A 196 -1.93 9.03 -9.30
C VAL A 196 -1.21 9.13 -10.63
N HIS A 197 -0.10 8.42 -10.75
CA HIS A 197 0.72 8.42 -11.94
C HIS A 197 0.98 6.99 -12.43
N THR A 198 0.88 6.78 -13.74
CA THR A 198 1.27 5.51 -14.36
C THR A 198 1.91 5.74 -15.72
N VAL A 199 2.69 4.79 -16.19
CA VAL A 199 3.21 4.81 -17.57
C VAL A 199 2.24 4.07 -18.48
N SER A 200 1.86 2.85 -18.13
CA SER A 200 0.99 2.02 -18.96
C SER A 200 -0.04 1.32 -18.08
N GLY A 201 -1.24 1.78 -18.11
CA GLY A 201 -2.33 1.22 -17.30
C GLY A 201 -3.51 2.15 -17.20
N ALA A 202 -4.63 1.60 -16.79
CA ALA A 202 -5.83 2.37 -16.52
C ALA A 202 -5.78 2.98 -15.13
N VAL A 203 -6.11 4.26 -15.03
CA VAL A 203 -6.28 4.99 -13.78
C VAL A 203 -7.76 5.30 -13.59
N GLU A 204 -8.31 4.89 -12.47
CA GLU A 204 -9.67 5.20 -12.07
C GLU A 204 -9.67 5.85 -10.69
N VAL A 205 -10.19 7.05 -10.58
CA VAL A 205 -10.29 7.78 -9.31
C VAL A 205 -11.75 8.16 -9.08
N ARG A 206 -12.32 7.73 -7.96
CA ARG A 206 -13.66 8.12 -7.50
C ARG A 206 -13.50 8.92 -6.22
N ALA A 207 -13.61 10.24 -6.34
CA ALA A 207 -13.51 11.14 -5.20
C ALA A 207 -14.89 11.44 -4.63
N GLN A 208 -15.04 11.19 -3.34
CA GLN A 208 -16.26 11.49 -2.57
C GLN A 208 -16.04 12.76 -1.76
N GLY A 209 -17.01 13.66 -1.76
CA GLY A 209 -16.91 14.96 -1.12
C GLY A 209 -15.95 15.91 -1.86
N THR A 210 -15.45 16.90 -1.15
CA THR A 210 -14.55 17.90 -1.75
C THR A 210 -13.11 17.41 -1.71
N THR A 211 -12.51 17.15 -2.86
CA THR A 211 -11.08 16.84 -3.00
C THR A 211 -10.34 18.08 -3.44
N PRO A 212 -9.54 18.73 -2.58
CA PRO A 212 -8.91 20.02 -2.89
C PRO A 212 -7.96 19.98 -4.09
N LEU A 213 -7.22 18.88 -4.25
CA LEU A 213 -6.28 18.70 -5.36
C LEU A 213 -6.25 17.25 -5.82
N LEU A 214 -6.64 17.01 -7.07
CA LEU A 214 -6.56 15.72 -7.72
C LEU A 214 -5.70 15.81 -8.98
N THR A 215 -4.65 15.02 -9.05
CA THR A 215 -3.81 14.87 -10.23
C THR A 215 -3.79 13.40 -10.65
N ALA A 216 -4.27 13.10 -11.86
CA ALA A 216 -4.22 11.76 -12.44
C ALA A 216 -3.52 11.80 -13.80
N ARG A 217 -2.43 11.04 -13.97
CA ARG A 217 -1.62 11.05 -15.19
C ARG A 217 -1.30 9.64 -15.66
N SER A 218 -1.43 9.44 -16.97
CA SER A 218 -0.95 8.22 -17.66
C SER A 218 -0.16 8.61 -18.90
N VAL A 219 0.79 7.80 -19.32
CA VAL A 219 1.40 7.97 -20.65
C VAL A 219 0.60 7.19 -21.67
N SER A 220 0.31 5.93 -21.40
CA SER A 220 -0.47 5.07 -22.30
C SER A 220 -1.55 4.34 -21.49
N GLY A 221 -2.76 4.80 -21.61
CA GLY A 221 -3.91 4.21 -20.92
C GLY A 221 -5.02 5.23 -20.66
N ALA A 222 -6.15 4.72 -20.22
CA ALA A 222 -7.30 5.54 -19.87
C ALA A 222 -7.13 6.17 -18.48
N VAL A 223 -7.56 7.42 -18.36
CA VAL A 223 -7.68 8.11 -17.07
C VAL A 223 -9.16 8.47 -16.87
N ALA A 224 -9.78 7.90 -15.86
CA ALA A 224 -11.17 8.16 -15.50
C ALA A 224 -11.22 8.80 -14.11
N VAL A 225 -11.87 9.93 -13.99
CA VAL A 225 -12.11 10.63 -12.73
C VAL A 225 -13.62 10.80 -12.56
N SER A 226 -14.13 10.34 -11.43
CA SER A 226 -15.53 10.53 -11.02
C SER A 226 -15.57 11.40 -9.77
N LEU A 227 -16.40 12.40 -9.79
CA LEU A 227 -16.65 13.35 -8.70
C LEU A 227 -18.12 13.25 -8.31
N ASP A 228 -18.46 13.67 -7.12
CA ASP A 228 -19.87 13.75 -6.70
C ASP A 228 -20.67 14.73 -7.57
N PRO A 229 -21.97 14.46 -7.77
CA PRO A 229 -22.85 15.32 -8.57
C PRO A 229 -22.85 16.77 -8.07
N GLY A 230 -22.79 17.72 -9.01
CA GLY A 230 -22.85 19.14 -8.68
C GLY A 230 -21.60 19.71 -7.98
N THR A 231 -20.51 18.97 -7.87
CA THR A 231 -19.25 19.48 -7.29
C THR A 231 -18.66 20.58 -8.19
N PRO A 232 -18.57 21.83 -7.73
CA PRO A 232 -17.91 22.88 -8.49
C PRO A 232 -16.40 22.62 -8.55
N VAL A 233 -15.82 22.64 -9.75
CA VAL A 233 -14.43 22.24 -9.96
C VAL A 233 -13.71 23.15 -10.96
N ASN A 234 -12.44 23.41 -10.69
CA ASN A 234 -11.49 23.88 -11.69
C ASN A 234 -10.86 22.65 -12.32
N LEU A 235 -11.20 22.35 -13.57
CA LEU A 235 -10.78 21.17 -14.29
C LEU A 235 -9.78 21.51 -15.40
N ARG A 236 -8.73 20.72 -15.50
CA ARG A 236 -7.87 20.65 -16.66
C ARG A 236 -7.73 19.21 -17.13
N ALA A 237 -8.42 18.87 -18.23
CA ALA A 237 -8.34 17.54 -18.84
C ALA A 237 -7.58 17.62 -20.16
N ARG A 238 -6.63 16.68 -20.39
CA ARG A 238 -5.78 16.69 -21.60
C ARG A 238 -5.55 15.29 -22.12
N SER A 239 -5.62 15.16 -23.47
CA SER A 239 -5.08 14.00 -24.20
C SER A 239 -4.30 14.47 -25.41
N VAL A 240 -3.10 13.96 -25.64
CA VAL A 240 -2.28 14.34 -26.81
C VAL A 240 -2.72 13.58 -28.05
N SER A 241 -2.94 12.27 -27.93
CA SER A 241 -3.36 11.40 -29.01
C SER A 241 -4.52 10.50 -28.55
N GLY A 242 -5.67 11.08 -28.39
CA GLY A 242 -6.85 10.37 -27.89
C GLY A 242 -8.03 11.32 -27.71
N ARG A 243 -8.92 10.99 -26.79
CA ARG A 243 -10.16 11.72 -26.54
C ARG A 243 -10.19 12.29 -25.14
N VAL A 244 -10.91 13.39 -25.01
CA VAL A 244 -11.32 13.92 -23.71
C VAL A 244 -12.85 13.88 -23.66
N GLU A 245 -13.40 13.28 -22.62
CA GLU A 245 -14.82 13.20 -22.33
C GLU A 245 -15.13 13.95 -21.04
N LEU A 246 -16.11 14.83 -21.09
CA LEU A 246 -16.62 15.55 -19.91
C LEU A 246 -18.11 15.27 -19.78
N ASP A 247 -18.52 14.73 -18.63
CA ASP A 247 -19.90 14.36 -18.32
C ASP A 247 -20.56 13.52 -19.44
N GLY A 248 -19.82 12.59 -20.04
CA GLY A 248 -20.25 11.71 -21.11
C GLY A 248 -20.20 12.32 -22.52
N ALA A 249 -19.90 13.60 -22.67
CA ALA A 249 -19.76 14.26 -23.96
C ALA A 249 -18.31 14.32 -24.44
N VAL A 250 -18.06 13.81 -25.64
CA VAL A 250 -16.73 13.90 -26.28
C VAL A 250 -16.44 15.36 -26.66
N GLN A 251 -15.31 15.85 -26.22
CA GLN A 251 -14.88 17.22 -26.49
C GLN A 251 -14.18 17.32 -27.84
N PRO A 252 -14.45 18.37 -28.64
CA PRO A 252 -13.79 18.57 -29.93
C PRO A 252 -12.29 18.84 -29.75
N SER A 253 -11.49 18.44 -30.73
CA SER A 253 -10.08 18.77 -30.74
C SER A 253 -9.88 20.27 -30.90
N THR A 254 -9.19 20.89 -29.98
CA THR A 254 -8.96 22.34 -29.97
C THR A 254 -7.67 22.74 -30.67
N SER A 255 -6.84 21.77 -31.04
CA SER A 255 -5.56 22.03 -31.72
C SER A 255 -5.03 20.80 -32.47
N THR A 256 -4.06 21.00 -33.35
CA THR A 256 -3.30 19.93 -34.03
C THR A 256 -2.45 19.10 -33.04
N ARG A 257 -2.33 19.50 -31.79
CA ARG A 257 -1.52 18.86 -30.74
C ARG A 257 -2.34 18.16 -29.66
N GLY A 258 -3.60 17.81 -29.95
CA GLY A 258 -4.45 17.08 -29.03
C GLY A 258 -5.66 17.87 -28.53
N VAL A 259 -6.33 17.32 -27.54
CA VAL A 259 -7.52 17.90 -26.90
C VAL A 259 -7.14 18.41 -25.51
N VAL A 260 -7.47 19.66 -25.25
CA VAL A 260 -7.35 20.27 -23.91
C VAL A 260 -8.69 20.87 -23.57
N VAL A 261 -9.21 20.52 -22.41
CA VAL A 261 -10.43 21.08 -21.84
C VAL A 261 -10.07 21.76 -20.53
N GLU A 262 -10.42 23.01 -20.43
CA GLU A 262 -10.29 23.79 -19.20
C GLU A 262 -11.66 24.32 -18.82
N LEU A 263 -12.07 24.04 -17.58
CA LEU A 263 -13.30 24.50 -16.98
C LEU A 263 -12.97 25.20 -15.68
N ALA A 264 -13.45 26.40 -15.52
CA ALA A 264 -13.35 27.16 -14.27
C ALA A 264 -14.76 27.49 -13.79
N GLU A 265 -15.16 26.95 -12.67
CA GLU A 265 -16.47 27.18 -12.08
C GLU A 265 -16.38 28.12 -10.87
N ALA A 266 -17.33 29.04 -10.79
CA ALA A 266 -17.38 29.98 -9.67
C ALA A 266 -17.59 29.21 -8.34
N GLY A 267 -16.80 29.58 -7.32
CA GLY A 267 -16.85 28.91 -6.02
C GLY A 267 -16.16 27.55 -5.96
N ALA A 268 -15.40 27.16 -6.99
CA ALA A 268 -14.68 25.89 -7.01
C ALA A 268 -13.60 25.86 -5.91
N ALA A 269 -13.75 24.93 -4.98
CA ALA A 269 -12.75 24.61 -3.94
C ALA A 269 -11.83 23.46 -4.36
N ALA A 270 -12.10 22.79 -5.48
CA ALA A 270 -11.37 21.66 -5.99
C ALA A 270 -10.64 21.99 -7.29
N TYR A 271 -9.41 21.49 -7.43
CA TYR A 271 -8.67 21.49 -8.68
C TYR A 271 -8.41 20.08 -9.16
N VAL A 272 -8.86 19.75 -10.37
CA VAL A 272 -8.68 18.43 -10.98
C VAL A 272 -7.82 18.54 -12.23
N SER A 273 -6.71 17.83 -12.28
CA SER A 273 -5.85 17.69 -13.44
C SER A 273 -5.80 16.23 -13.90
N ALA A 274 -6.44 15.92 -15.01
CA ALA A 274 -6.43 14.59 -15.61
C ALA A 274 -5.75 14.62 -16.97
N SER A 275 -4.72 13.80 -17.21
CA SER A 275 -3.98 13.83 -18.48
C SER A 275 -3.47 12.48 -18.92
N THR A 276 -3.51 12.25 -20.25
CA THR A 276 -2.84 11.14 -20.89
C THR A 276 -2.09 11.59 -22.14
N VAL A 277 -1.08 10.86 -22.56
CA VAL A 277 -0.46 11.08 -23.87
C VAL A 277 -1.20 10.31 -24.95
N SER A 278 -1.45 9.00 -24.71
CA SER A 278 -2.19 8.15 -25.63
C SER A 278 -3.30 7.42 -24.88
N GLY A 279 -4.51 7.79 -25.13
CA GLY A 279 -5.68 7.18 -24.47
C GLY A 279 -6.82 8.19 -24.26
N THR A 280 -7.84 7.74 -23.56
CA THR A 280 -9.01 8.53 -23.23
C THR A 280 -8.86 9.13 -21.83
N THR A 281 -9.12 10.42 -21.70
CA THR A 281 -9.31 11.07 -20.39
C THR A 281 -10.78 11.35 -20.22
N SER A 282 -11.42 10.76 -19.23
CA SER A 282 -12.83 11.00 -18.90
C SER A 282 -12.96 11.61 -17.50
N VAL A 283 -13.78 12.64 -17.39
CA VAL A 283 -14.15 13.25 -16.12
C VAL A 283 -15.67 13.30 -16.05
N ARG A 284 -16.24 12.78 -14.98
CA ARG A 284 -17.69 12.70 -14.78
C ARG A 284 -18.05 13.21 -13.40
N ARG A 285 -19.19 13.87 -13.33
CA ARG A 285 -19.88 14.27 -12.09
C ARG A 285 -21.17 13.45 -11.99
N ALA A 286 -21.10 12.27 -11.36
CA ALA A 286 -22.17 11.27 -11.35
C ALA A 286 -22.43 10.71 -9.94
#